data_a72adc68ace4e2fbda7cc091a99e7733
#
_entry.id   a72adc68ace4e2fbda7cc091a99e7733
#
_cell.length_a   1.000
_cell.length_b   1.000
_cell.length_c   1.000
_cell.angle_alpha   90.00
_cell.angle_beta   90.00
_cell.angle_gamma   90.00
#
_symmetry.space_group_name_H-M   'P 1'
#
loop_
_entity.id
_entity.type
_entity.pdbx_description
1 polymer ?
#
loop_
_entity_poly.entity_id
_entity_poly.type
_entity_poly.pdbx_seq_one_letter_code
_entity_poly.pdbx_strand_id
1 'polypeptide(L)'
;MNLFNRNFQIMDISVVIPLYNEDESLPELTAWIERVMAANHFTYEIIMVDDGSSDNSWALIETLSTQNKHIRAIKFRRNYGKSAALHCGFQNAQGDVVITMDADMQDSPDEIPALYQMIMSEDYDMISGWKKKRFDPKSKTIPTKLFNATARKFSGIHL
;
A
#
# COMPACT_ATOMS: atom_id res chain seq x y z
N MET A 1 6.67 -40.51 13.71
CA MET A 1 7.66 -39.46 13.65
C MET A 1 7.07 -38.32 12.82
N ASN A 2 6.36 -37.41 13.53
CA ASN A 2 5.56 -36.35 12.87
C ASN A 2 6.43 -35.16 12.49
N LEU A 3 6.77 -35.04 11.19
CA LEU A 3 7.59 -33.97 10.62
C LEU A 3 6.79 -32.76 10.07
N PHE A 4 5.50 -32.62 10.44
CA PHE A 4 4.63 -31.55 9.93
C PHE A 4 4.05 -30.67 11.04
N ASN A 5 4.89 -30.20 11.97
CA ASN A 5 4.49 -29.12 12.86
C ASN A 5 5.38 -27.88 12.59
N ARG A 6 5.40 -27.39 11.36
CA ARG A 6 5.68 -25.96 11.12
C ARG A 6 4.38 -25.25 11.52
N ASN A 7 4.38 -24.64 12.69
CA ASN A 7 3.43 -23.58 12.99
C ASN A 7 3.64 -22.48 11.92
N PHE A 8 2.95 -22.59 10.79
CA PHE A 8 2.73 -21.42 9.92
C PHE A 8 1.88 -20.48 10.77
N GLN A 9 2.53 -19.53 11.39
CA GLN A 9 1.84 -18.39 11.96
C GLN A 9 1.22 -17.68 10.75
N ILE A 10 -0.07 -17.91 10.52
CA ILE A 10 -0.81 -17.27 9.44
C ILE A 10 -0.77 -15.79 9.76
N MET A 11 -0.26 -15.01 8.81
CA MET A 11 -0.20 -13.55 8.92
C MET A 11 -1.48 -13.00 8.30
N ASP A 12 -2.21 -12.15 9.02
CA ASP A 12 -3.49 -11.63 8.54
C ASP A 12 -3.31 -10.68 7.37
N ILE A 13 -2.37 -9.72 7.49
CA ILE A 13 -2.28 -8.59 6.54
C ILE A 13 -0.83 -8.31 6.13
N SER A 14 -0.61 -8.13 4.82
CA SER A 14 0.56 -7.47 4.27
C SER A 14 0.16 -6.09 3.72
N VAL A 15 0.71 -5.02 4.29
CA VAL A 15 0.55 -3.65 3.76
C VAL A 15 1.70 -3.35 2.81
N VAL A 16 1.42 -3.18 1.53
CA VAL A 16 2.42 -2.86 0.49
C VAL A 16 2.39 -1.36 0.19
N ILE A 17 3.50 -0.68 0.42
CA ILE A 17 3.67 0.75 0.25
C ILE A 17 4.75 1.02 -0.79
N PRO A 18 4.39 1.24 -2.07
CA PRO A 18 5.32 1.75 -3.07
C PRO A 18 5.57 3.23 -2.81
N LEU A 19 6.83 3.67 -2.84
CA LEU A 19 7.17 5.06 -2.56
C LEU A 19 8.31 5.56 -3.44
N TYR A 20 8.33 6.88 -3.65
CA TYR A 20 9.38 7.60 -4.34
C TYR A 20 9.43 9.05 -3.87
N ASN A 21 10.49 9.43 -3.11
CA ASN A 21 10.68 10.74 -2.50
C ASN A 21 9.52 11.14 -1.56
N GLU A 22 9.34 10.36 -0.48
CA GLU A 22 8.25 10.53 0.49
C GLU A 22 8.76 10.54 1.95
N ASP A 23 9.98 11.05 2.18
CA ASP A 23 10.63 11.01 3.49
C ASP A 23 9.84 11.72 4.60
N GLU A 24 9.08 12.78 4.27
CA GLU A 24 8.31 13.54 5.25
C GLU A 24 7.12 12.75 5.83
N SER A 25 6.47 11.90 5.02
CA SER A 25 5.21 11.22 5.39
C SER A 25 5.42 9.86 6.09
N LEU A 26 6.54 9.19 5.80
CA LEU A 26 6.78 7.80 6.24
C LEU A 26 6.68 7.57 7.75
N PRO A 27 7.23 8.43 8.65
CA PRO A 27 7.16 8.19 10.09
C PRO A 27 5.72 8.24 10.62
N GLU A 28 4.93 9.21 10.15
CA GLU A 28 3.55 9.39 10.57
C GLU A 28 2.67 8.26 10.04
N LEU A 29 2.81 7.91 8.76
CA LEU A 29 2.08 6.80 8.14
C LEU A 29 2.36 5.48 8.85
N THR A 30 3.63 5.19 9.14
CA THR A 30 4.04 3.97 9.84
C THR A 30 3.41 3.89 11.22
N ALA A 31 3.52 4.95 12.02
CA ALA A 31 2.93 5.00 13.36
C ALA A 31 1.39 4.87 13.31
N TRP A 32 0.75 5.40 12.28
CA TRP A 32 -0.69 5.26 12.11
C TRP A 32 -1.10 3.83 11.80
N ILE A 33 -0.43 3.17 10.84
CA ILE A 33 -0.67 1.76 10.53
C ILE A 33 -0.47 0.89 11.78
N GLU A 34 0.66 1.05 12.50
CA GLU A 34 0.94 0.29 13.72
C GLU A 34 -0.17 0.42 14.76
N ARG A 35 -0.66 1.63 14.99
CA ARG A 35 -1.76 1.88 15.93
C ARG A 35 -3.04 1.15 15.52
N VAL A 36 -3.39 1.16 14.22
CA VAL A 36 -4.58 0.48 13.71
C VAL A 36 -4.44 -1.04 13.83
N MET A 37 -3.28 -1.59 13.48
CA MET A 37 -3.01 -3.02 13.58
C MET A 37 -3.08 -3.51 15.04
N ALA A 38 -2.46 -2.77 15.96
CA ALA A 38 -2.48 -3.10 17.38
C ALA A 38 -3.90 -3.03 17.98
N ALA A 39 -4.68 -1.99 17.62
CA ALA A 39 -6.05 -1.82 18.11
C ALA A 39 -7.00 -2.94 17.67
N ASN A 40 -6.71 -3.59 16.54
CA ASN A 40 -7.54 -4.67 15.97
C ASN A 40 -6.91 -6.06 16.14
N HIS A 41 -5.76 -6.16 16.83
CA HIS A 41 -5.05 -7.42 17.10
C HIS A 41 -4.64 -8.20 15.84
N PHE A 42 -4.39 -7.51 14.73
CA PHE A 42 -3.92 -8.14 13.50
C PHE A 42 -2.45 -8.55 13.60
N THR A 43 -2.15 -9.72 13.05
CA THR A 43 -0.78 -10.11 12.69
C THR A 43 -0.47 -9.52 11.32
N TYR A 44 0.64 -8.77 11.19
CA TYR A 44 0.88 -7.98 9.99
C TYR A 44 2.36 -7.79 9.65
N GLU A 45 2.59 -7.42 8.42
CA GLU A 45 3.85 -6.83 7.95
C GLU A 45 3.57 -5.57 7.12
N ILE A 46 4.56 -4.69 7.06
CA ILE A 46 4.59 -3.51 6.19
C ILE A 46 5.75 -3.69 5.23
N ILE A 47 5.47 -3.76 3.93
CA ILE A 47 6.48 -3.91 2.87
C ILE A 47 6.63 -2.56 2.18
N MET A 48 7.71 -1.86 2.50
CA MET A 48 8.06 -0.58 1.88
C MET A 48 8.96 -0.82 0.69
N VAL A 49 8.52 -0.43 -0.51
CA VAL A 49 9.27 -0.58 -1.74
C VAL A 49 9.70 0.79 -2.25
N ASP A 50 10.95 1.15 -2.00
CA ASP A 50 11.57 2.39 -2.48
C ASP A 50 11.92 2.26 -3.97
N ASP A 51 11.20 3.00 -4.80
CA ASP A 51 11.38 3.03 -6.25
C ASP A 51 12.55 3.94 -6.68
N GLY A 52 13.67 3.84 -5.96
CA GLY A 52 14.92 4.55 -6.29
C GLY A 52 14.89 6.02 -5.90
N SER A 53 14.39 6.35 -4.72
CA SER A 53 14.36 7.72 -4.18
C SER A 53 15.73 8.38 -4.15
N SER A 54 15.74 9.69 -4.32
CA SER A 54 16.92 10.55 -4.27
C SER A 54 17.01 11.42 -3.01
N ASP A 55 15.96 11.42 -2.20
CA ASP A 55 15.86 12.10 -0.90
C ASP A 55 16.30 11.18 0.26
N ASN A 56 15.86 11.47 1.50
CA ASN A 56 16.18 10.67 2.67
C ASN A 56 15.27 9.45 2.89
N SER A 57 14.30 9.18 1.97
CA SER A 57 13.33 8.09 2.13
C SER A 57 13.99 6.76 2.46
N TRP A 58 15.05 6.38 1.72
CA TRP A 58 15.71 5.09 1.97
C TRP A 58 16.36 5.01 3.36
N ALA A 59 17.12 6.02 3.77
CA ALA A 59 17.78 6.03 5.08
C ALA A 59 16.75 5.95 6.22
N LEU A 60 15.59 6.58 6.02
CA LEU A 60 14.50 6.54 6.97
C LEU A 60 13.86 5.15 7.06
N ILE A 61 13.60 4.50 5.91
CA ILE A 61 13.06 3.14 5.88
C ILE A 61 14.01 2.14 6.55
N GLU A 62 15.32 2.25 6.30
CA GLU A 62 16.32 1.44 7.00
C GLU A 62 16.23 1.62 8.52
N THR A 63 16.09 2.86 8.97
CA THR A 63 15.92 3.16 10.40
C THR A 63 14.64 2.55 10.97
N LEU A 64 13.51 2.75 10.29
CA LEU A 64 12.21 2.21 10.71
C LEU A 64 12.24 0.67 10.75
N SER A 65 12.85 0.02 9.76
CA SER A 65 12.94 -1.45 9.72
C SER A 65 13.83 -2.05 10.80
N THR A 66 14.83 -1.31 11.30
CA THR A 66 15.65 -1.75 12.44
C THR A 66 14.91 -1.59 13.77
N GLN A 67 14.02 -0.61 13.88
CA GLN A 67 13.23 -0.33 15.09
C GLN A 67 11.99 -1.19 15.20
N ASN A 68 11.40 -1.57 14.06
CA ASN A 68 10.17 -2.36 14.00
C ASN A 68 10.34 -3.59 13.09
N LYS A 69 10.29 -4.77 13.70
CA LYS A 69 10.42 -6.08 13.01
C LYS A 69 9.30 -6.38 12.02
N HIS A 70 8.19 -5.65 12.06
CA HIS A 70 7.09 -5.78 11.12
C HIS A 70 7.35 -5.05 9.80
N ILE A 71 8.38 -4.19 9.73
CA ILE A 71 8.73 -3.43 8.53
C ILE A 71 9.79 -4.18 7.74
N ARG A 72 9.51 -4.40 6.47
CA ARG A 72 10.43 -4.95 5.48
C ARG A 72 10.72 -3.90 4.43
N ALA A 73 11.99 -3.69 4.11
CA ALA A 73 12.48 -2.68 3.19
C ALA A 73 13.00 -3.32 1.91
N ILE A 74 12.57 -2.81 0.76
CA ILE A 74 13.07 -3.20 -0.56
C ILE A 74 13.46 -1.94 -1.31
N LYS A 75 14.68 -1.90 -1.88
CA LYS A 75 15.19 -0.76 -2.63
C LYS A 75 15.43 -1.10 -4.08
N PHE A 76 14.92 -0.28 -4.97
CA PHE A 76 15.29 -0.31 -6.38
C PHE A 76 16.52 0.57 -6.66
N ARG A 77 17.32 0.16 -7.61
CA ARG A 77 18.52 0.93 -8.02
C ARG A 77 18.19 2.26 -8.71
N ARG A 78 16.99 2.37 -9.29
CA ARG A 78 16.46 3.55 -9.98
C ARG A 78 14.95 3.46 -10.03
N ASN A 79 14.28 4.53 -10.44
CA ASN A 79 12.85 4.54 -10.63
C ASN A 79 12.45 3.64 -11.82
N TYR A 80 11.61 2.64 -11.53
CA TYR A 80 11.00 1.72 -12.51
C TYR A 80 9.48 1.93 -12.62
N GLY A 81 8.92 2.78 -11.78
CA GLY A 81 7.50 3.11 -11.71
C GLY A 81 6.71 2.30 -10.69
N LYS A 82 5.61 2.91 -10.22
CA LYS A 82 4.74 2.37 -9.17
C LYS A 82 4.30 0.92 -9.42
N SER A 83 3.98 0.55 -10.67
CA SER A 83 3.54 -0.80 -11.00
C SER A 83 4.63 -1.86 -10.74
N ALA A 84 5.91 -1.53 -11.00
CA ALA A 84 7.02 -2.43 -10.72
C ALA A 84 7.22 -2.59 -9.20
N ALA A 85 7.10 -1.48 -8.44
CA ALA A 85 7.19 -1.51 -6.98
C ALA A 85 6.06 -2.33 -6.35
N LEU A 86 4.81 -2.16 -6.81
CA LEU A 86 3.67 -2.95 -6.37
C LEU A 86 3.87 -4.44 -6.68
N HIS A 87 4.29 -4.77 -7.91
CA HIS A 87 4.56 -6.18 -8.28
C HIS A 87 5.60 -6.82 -7.36
N CYS A 88 6.69 -6.11 -7.09
CA CYS A 88 7.71 -6.58 -6.16
C CYS A 88 7.17 -6.76 -4.73
N GLY A 89 6.35 -5.82 -4.25
CA GLY A 89 5.69 -5.91 -2.96
C GLY A 89 4.78 -7.14 -2.88
N PHE A 90 3.94 -7.38 -3.88
CA PHE A 90 3.05 -8.55 -3.93
C PHE A 90 3.81 -9.88 -3.93
N GLN A 91 4.92 -9.97 -4.65
CA GLN A 91 5.74 -11.19 -4.65
C GLN A 91 6.38 -11.48 -3.27
N ASN A 92 6.50 -10.48 -2.42
CA ASN A 92 7.10 -10.59 -1.09
C ASN A 92 6.07 -10.65 0.04
N ALA A 93 4.79 -10.44 -0.24
CA ALA A 93 3.72 -10.48 0.73
C ALA A 93 3.50 -11.90 1.28
N GLN A 94 3.25 -12.01 2.59
CA GLN A 94 3.03 -13.28 3.31
C GLN A 94 1.66 -13.32 4.00
N GLY A 95 0.95 -12.19 4.07
CA GLY A 95 -0.38 -12.09 4.65
C GLY A 95 -1.46 -12.69 3.78
N ASP A 96 -2.52 -13.21 4.41
CA ASP A 96 -3.70 -13.74 3.71
C ASP A 96 -4.39 -12.65 2.87
N VAL A 97 -4.38 -11.41 3.38
CA VAL A 97 -4.89 -10.24 2.67
C VAL A 97 -3.76 -9.26 2.39
N VAL A 98 -3.67 -8.80 1.13
CA VAL A 98 -2.70 -7.78 0.73
C VAL A 98 -3.42 -6.45 0.54
N ILE A 99 -3.00 -5.43 1.29
CA ILE A 99 -3.53 -4.06 1.19
C ILE A 99 -2.46 -3.16 0.59
N THR A 100 -2.81 -2.38 -0.42
CA THR A 100 -1.92 -1.37 -0.99
C THR A 100 -2.28 0.01 -0.47
N MET A 101 -1.28 0.79 -0.08
CA MET A 101 -1.45 2.18 0.37
C MET A 101 -0.41 3.07 -0.28
N ASP A 102 -0.80 4.29 -0.63
CA ASP A 102 0.14 5.32 -1.07
C ASP A 102 0.84 5.96 0.14
N ALA A 103 2.10 6.36 -0.03
CA ALA A 103 2.87 6.96 1.06
C ALA A 103 2.47 8.40 1.37
N ASP A 104 1.68 9.06 0.53
CA ASP A 104 1.33 10.48 0.56
C ASP A 104 0.24 10.87 1.60
N MET A 105 -0.12 9.97 2.50
CA MET A 105 -1.14 10.15 3.55
C MET A 105 -2.57 10.44 3.04
N GLN A 106 -2.85 10.20 1.74
CA GLN A 106 -4.20 10.37 1.20
C GLN A 106 -5.12 9.17 1.48
N ASP A 107 -4.54 8.01 1.75
CA ASP A 107 -5.26 6.81 2.15
C ASP A 107 -5.28 6.71 3.69
N SER A 108 -6.43 6.37 4.26
CA SER A 108 -6.58 6.26 5.71
C SER A 108 -6.34 4.83 6.19
N PRO A 109 -5.31 4.56 7.00
CA PRO A 109 -5.14 3.25 7.65
C PRO A 109 -6.35 2.81 8.49
N ASP A 110 -7.19 3.73 8.97
CA ASP A 110 -8.38 3.38 9.74
C ASP A 110 -9.43 2.60 8.94
N GLU A 111 -9.34 2.60 7.59
CA GLU A 111 -10.20 1.80 6.72
C GLU A 111 -9.77 0.32 6.63
N ILE A 112 -8.54 -0.02 7.04
CA ILE A 112 -7.98 -1.38 6.94
C ILE A 112 -8.89 -2.43 7.58
N PRO A 113 -9.43 -2.25 8.81
CA PRO A 113 -10.26 -3.28 9.43
C PRO A 113 -11.56 -3.54 8.66
N ALA A 114 -12.17 -2.50 8.11
CA ALA A 114 -13.39 -2.63 7.33
C ALA A 114 -13.13 -3.36 6.01
N LEU A 115 -12.05 -3.02 5.29
CA LEU A 115 -11.64 -3.68 4.06
C LEU A 115 -11.29 -5.16 4.30
N TYR A 116 -10.57 -5.45 5.39
CA TYR A 116 -10.24 -6.83 5.79
C TYR A 116 -11.52 -7.64 6.06
N GLN A 117 -12.47 -7.09 6.83
CA GLN A 117 -13.73 -7.77 7.10
C GLN A 117 -14.53 -8.04 5.82
N MET A 118 -14.58 -7.08 4.90
CA MET A 118 -15.28 -7.26 3.62
C MET A 118 -14.70 -8.42 2.81
N ILE A 119 -13.37 -8.49 2.66
CA ILE A 119 -12.68 -9.55 1.93
C ILE A 119 -12.92 -10.92 2.59
N MET A 120 -12.90 -10.98 3.92
CA MET A 120 -13.03 -12.24 4.67
C MET A 120 -14.48 -12.74 4.80
N SER A 121 -15.48 -11.85 4.75
CA SER A 121 -16.89 -12.20 4.97
C SER A 121 -17.70 -12.31 3.67
N GLU A 122 -17.24 -11.74 2.58
CA GLU A 122 -17.89 -11.72 1.29
C GLU A 122 -17.03 -12.46 0.27
N ASP A 123 -17.65 -12.99 -0.78
CA ASP A 123 -16.95 -13.78 -1.82
C ASP A 123 -16.28 -12.84 -2.86
N TYR A 124 -15.39 -11.95 -2.37
CA TYR A 124 -14.64 -11.03 -3.20
C TYR A 124 -13.17 -11.40 -3.26
N ASP A 125 -12.63 -11.48 -4.47
CA ASP A 125 -11.19 -11.62 -4.68
C ASP A 125 -10.44 -10.29 -4.54
N MET A 126 -11.12 -9.15 -4.76
CA MET A 126 -10.53 -7.82 -4.70
C MET A 126 -11.55 -6.76 -4.31
N ILE A 127 -11.14 -5.86 -3.43
CA ILE A 127 -11.91 -4.67 -3.02
C ILE A 127 -11.09 -3.43 -3.34
N SER A 128 -11.73 -2.44 -3.98
CA SER A 128 -11.11 -1.14 -4.23
C SER A 128 -11.84 -0.04 -3.46
N GLY A 129 -11.10 0.70 -2.66
CA GLY A 129 -11.62 1.87 -1.94
C GLY A 129 -12.05 2.97 -2.92
N TRP A 130 -13.21 3.58 -2.67
CA TRP A 130 -13.69 4.71 -3.47
C TRP A 130 -13.53 6.02 -2.70
N LYS A 131 -12.63 6.89 -3.19
CA LYS A 131 -12.44 8.24 -2.65
C LYS A 131 -13.61 9.14 -3.06
N LYS A 132 -14.58 9.38 -2.14
CA LYS A 132 -15.75 10.25 -2.37
C LYS A 132 -15.38 11.71 -2.66
N LYS A 133 -14.28 12.20 -2.09
CA LYS A 133 -13.76 13.56 -2.32
C LYS A 133 -12.29 13.46 -2.72
N ARG A 134 -12.00 13.89 -3.95
CA ARG A 134 -10.62 14.08 -4.40
C ARG A 134 -10.27 15.55 -4.20
N PHE A 135 -9.20 15.80 -3.46
CA PHE A 135 -8.62 17.14 -3.28
C PHE A 135 -7.56 17.45 -4.35
N ASP A 136 -7.70 16.87 -5.55
CA ASP A 136 -6.77 17.13 -6.64
C ASP A 136 -6.78 18.62 -7.03
N PRO A 137 -5.62 19.26 -7.19
CA PRO A 137 -5.55 20.63 -7.64
C PRO A 137 -6.19 20.77 -9.04
N LYS A 138 -6.86 21.89 -9.26
CA LYS A 138 -7.60 22.18 -10.53
C LYS A 138 -6.72 22.00 -11.78
N SER A 139 -5.41 22.22 -11.67
CA SER A 139 -4.43 22.01 -12.74
C SER A 139 -4.35 20.56 -13.21
N LYS A 140 -4.64 19.58 -12.35
CA LYS A 140 -4.68 18.13 -12.71
C LYS A 140 -6.07 17.68 -13.15
N THR A 141 -7.14 18.24 -12.57
CA THR A 141 -8.53 17.83 -12.86
C THR A 141 -9.03 18.29 -14.22
N ILE A 142 -8.62 19.48 -14.69
CA ILE A 142 -9.06 20.01 -15.98
C ILE A 142 -8.54 19.18 -17.17
N PRO A 143 -7.22 18.88 -17.27
CA PRO A 143 -6.71 18.02 -18.33
C PRO A 143 -7.31 16.62 -18.32
N THR A 144 -7.51 16.03 -17.14
CA THR A 144 -8.12 14.68 -17.00
C THR A 144 -9.57 14.67 -17.48
N LYS A 145 -10.37 15.69 -17.13
CA LYS A 145 -11.76 15.80 -17.61
C LYS A 145 -11.84 15.96 -19.13
N LEU A 146 -10.94 16.76 -19.70
CA LEU A 146 -10.88 16.95 -21.15
C LEU A 146 -10.46 15.65 -21.85
N PHE A 147 -9.43 14.97 -21.34
CA PHE A 147 -8.99 13.67 -21.85
C PHE A 147 -10.11 12.62 -21.80
N ASN A 148 -10.78 12.48 -20.65
CA ASN A 148 -11.86 11.51 -20.49
C ASN A 148 -13.07 11.83 -21.39
N ALA A 149 -13.40 13.11 -21.59
CA ALA A 149 -14.46 13.52 -22.52
C ALA A 149 -14.11 13.15 -23.97
N THR A 150 -12.84 13.35 -24.37
CA THR A 150 -12.34 12.99 -25.69
C THR A 150 -12.28 11.48 -25.86
N ALA A 151 -11.76 10.75 -24.88
CA ALA A 151 -11.70 9.29 -24.88
C ALA A 151 -13.09 8.65 -25.00
N ARG A 152 -14.09 9.12 -24.25
CA ARG A 152 -15.48 8.66 -24.37
C ARG A 152 -16.05 8.85 -25.78
N LYS A 153 -15.74 10.01 -26.39
CA LYS A 153 -16.25 10.34 -27.73
C LYS A 153 -15.68 9.42 -28.81
N PHE A 154 -14.43 8.99 -28.67
CA PHE A 154 -13.74 8.15 -29.66
C PHE A 154 -13.79 6.65 -29.38
N SER A 155 -13.87 6.23 -28.11
CA SER A 155 -13.85 4.80 -27.74
C SER A 155 -15.22 4.21 -27.43
N GLY A 156 -16.24 5.04 -27.17
CA GLY A 156 -17.56 4.59 -26.71
C GLY A 156 -17.57 3.98 -25.30
N ILE A 157 -16.47 4.03 -24.58
CA ILE A 157 -16.32 3.47 -23.21
C ILE A 157 -16.76 4.52 -22.20
N HIS A 158 -17.67 4.17 -21.31
CA HIS A 158 -18.05 4.99 -20.15
C HIS A 158 -17.03 4.76 -19.01
N LEU A 159 -16.11 5.72 -18.86
CA LEU A 159 -15.14 5.81 -17.76
C LEU A 159 -15.68 6.70 -16.63
#